data_22bead65e2ec85d1eddaa4cd3082e665
#
_entry.id   22bead65e2ec85d1eddaa4cd3082e665
#
_cell.length_a   1.000
_cell.length_b   1.000
_cell.length_c   1.000
_cell.angle_alpha   90.00
_cell.angle_beta   90.00
_cell.angle_gamma   90.00
#
_symmetry.space_group_name_H-M   'P 1'
#
loop_
_entity.id
_entity.type
_entity.pdbx_description
1 polymer ?
#
loop_
_entity_poly.entity_id
_entity_poly.type
_entity_poly.pdbx_seq_one_letter_code
_entity_poly.pdbx_strand_id
1 'polypeptide(L)' 'QVNGHADERGTREYNMALGERRAKAVAAFLTGNGARASQLEVVSYGEEKPAVAGEGEESWAKNRRVELDYTAGNP' A
#
# COMPACT_ATOMS: atom_id res chain seq x y z
N GLN A 1 -2.92 -6.51 -7.44
CA GLN A 1 -2.95 -5.12 -7.00
C GLN A 1 -2.05 -4.94 -5.78
N VAL A 2 -1.20 -3.95 -5.84
CA VAL A 2 -0.28 -3.64 -4.74
C VAL A 2 -0.77 -2.34 -4.12
N ASN A 3 -1.36 -2.43 -2.94
CA ASN A 3 -2.05 -1.31 -2.31
C ASN A 3 -1.22 -0.73 -1.19
N GLY A 4 -0.76 0.52 -1.37
CA GLY A 4 0.04 1.20 -0.38
C GLY A 4 -0.82 2.04 0.55
N HIS A 5 -0.47 2.02 1.82
CA HIS A 5 -1.20 2.72 2.86
C HIS A 5 -0.28 3.55 3.74
N ALA A 6 -0.86 4.53 4.38
CA ALA A 6 -0.18 5.38 5.34
C ALA A 6 -1.06 5.55 6.57
N ASP A 7 -0.48 6.04 7.65
CA ASP A 7 -1.29 6.38 8.82
C ASP A 7 -1.93 7.76 8.64
N GLU A 8 -2.72 8.19 9.62
CA GLU A 8 -3.55 9.39 9.50
C GLU A 8 -2.78 10.70 9.64
N ARG A 9 -1.51 10.66 9.99
CA ARG A 9 -0.73 11.87 10.24
C ARG A 9 -0.28 12.51 8.93
N GLY A 10 -0.32 13.84 8.87
CA GLY A 10 0.10 14.58 7.69
C GLY A 10 -1.06 14.93 6.78
N THR A 11 -0.76 15.52 5.65
CA THR A 11 -1.80 15.91 4.70
C THR A 11 -2.23 14.70 3.86
N ARG A 12 -3.43 14.81 3.30
CA ARG A 12 -3.96 13.76 2.43
C ARG A 12 -3.05 13.53 1.24
N GLU A 13 -2.60 14.61 0.61
CA GLU A 13 -1.72 14.52 -0.56
C GLU A 13 -0.38 13.87 -0.22
N TYR A 14 0.19 14.24 0.91
CA TYR A 14 1.44 13.66 1.36
C TYR A 14 1.27 12.15 1.60
N ASN A 15 0.19 11.77 2.24
CA ASN A 15 -0.06 10.36 2.57
C ASN A 15 -0.39 9.53 1.33
N MET A 16 -1.04 10.11 0.34
CA MET A 16 -1.27 9.42 -0.93
C MET A 16 0.06 9.14 -1.63
N ALA A 17 0.95 10.13 -1.66
CA ALA A 17 2.28 9.96 -2.25
C ALA A 17 3.11 8.93 -1.47
N LEU A 18 3.00 8.94 -0.15
CA LEU A 18 3.73 8.00 0.70
C LEU A 18 3.25 6.57 0.46
N GLY A 19 1.92 6.37 0.39
CA GLY A 19 1.36 5.06 0.07
C GLY A 19 1.82 4.57 -1.29
N GLU A 20 1.88 5.45 -2.28
CA GLU A 20 2.36 5.09 -3.60
C GLU A 20 3.82 4.66 -3.56
N ARG A 21 4.67 5.38 -2.85
CA ARG A 21 6.09 5.00 -2.73
C ARG A 21 6.25 3.63 -2.08
N ARG A 22 5.45 3.36 -1.04
CA ARG A 22 5.49 2.06 -0.38
C ARG A 22 5.05 0.94 -1.32
N ALA A 23 3.98 1.16 -2.07
CA ALA A 23 3.50 0.17 -3.01
C ALA A 23 4.52 -0.07 -4.12
N LYS A 24 5.15 0.98 -4.63
CA LYS A 24 6.16 0.86 -5.68
C LYS A 24 7.39 0.09 -5.19
N ALA A 25 7.78 0.29 -3.94
CA ALA A 25 8.91 -0.44 -3.38
C ALA A 25 8.62 -1.94 -3.32
N VAL A 26 7.40 -2.31 -2.91
CA VAL A 26 7.00 -3.71 -2.89
C VAL A 26 6.90 -4.27 -4.30
N ALA A 27 6.35 -3.51 -5.23
CA ALA A 27 6.25 -3.94 -6.63
C ALA A 27 7.64 -4.20 -7.22
N ALA A 28 8.61 -3.34 -6.93
CA ALA A 28 9.97 -3.52 -7.39
C ALA A 28 10.58 -4.79 -6.82
N PHE A 29 10.33 -5.07 -5.54
CA PHE A 29 10.78 -6.30 -4.92
C PHE A 29 10.18 -7.53 -5.60
N LEU A 30 8.89 -7.48 -5.89
CA LEU A 30 8.21 -8.61 -6.54
C LEU A 30 8.74 -8.85 -7.95
N THR A 31 8.96 -7.80 -8.73
CA THR A 31 9.52 -7.97 -10.07
C THR A 31 10.95 -8.50 -10.01
N GLY A 32 11.72 -8.08 -9.03
CA GLY A 32 13.06 -8.60 -8.82
C GLY A 32 13.06 -10.08 -8.45
N ASN A 33 11.93 -10.61 -7.98
CA ASN A 33 11.78 -12.00 -7.59
C ASN A 33 10.91 -12.80 -8.56
N GLY A 34 10.74 -12.32 -9.77
CA GLY A 34 10.13 -13.11 -10.83
C GLY A 34 8.74 -12.68 -11.28
N ALA A 35 8.08 -11.80 -10.56
CA ALA A 35 6.78 -11.30 -11.00
C ALA A 35 6.97 -10.38 -12.20
N ARG A 36 6.05 -10.44 -13.16
CA ARG A 36 6.12 -9.55 -14.31
C ARG A 36 5.43 -8.24 -14.01
N ALA A 37 6.02 -7.14 -14.46
CA ALA A 37 5.45 -5.81 -14.24
C ALA A 37 4.01 -5.71 -14.74
N SER A 38 3.69 -6.41 -15.82
CA SER A 38 2.33 -6.41 -16.36
C SER A 38 1.31 -7.08 -15.46
N GLN A 39 1.76 -7.85 -14.47
CA GLN A 39 0.86 -8.50 -13.51
C GLN A 39 0.58 -7.62 -12.30
N LEU A 40 1.27 -6.48 -12.17
CA LEU A 40 1.21 -5.64 -10.97
C LEU A 40 0.51 -4.33 -11.28
N GLU A 41 -0.39 -3.95 -10.41
CA GLU A 41 -1.03 -2.64 -10.45
C GLU A 41 -0.78 -1.97 -9.12
N VAL A 42 -0.15 -0.80 -9.14
CA VAL A 42 0.15 -0.05 -7.94
C VAL A 42 -0.99 0.92 -7.65
N VAL A 43 -1.51 0.84 -6.44
CA VAL A 43 -2.60 1.72 -6.00
C VAL A 43 -2.23 2.29 -4.64
N SER A 44 -2.47 3.58 -4.44
CA SER A 44 -2.32 4.17 -3.13
C SER A 44 -3.66 4.56 -2.57
N TYR A 45 -3.92 4.18 -1.35
CA TYR A 45 -5.09 4.64 -0.59
C TYR A 45 -4.70 5.71 0.43
N GLY A 46 -3.39 5.92 0.64
CA GLY A 46 -2.94 6.85 1.64
C GLY A 46 -3.53 6.48 3.00
N GLU A 47 -4.20 7.43 3.64
CA GLU A 47 -4.81 7.21 4.95
C GLU A 47 -6.27 6.79 4.87
N GLU A 48 -6.82 6.61 3.67
CA GLU A 48 -8.28 6.49 3.49
C GLU A 48 -8.86 5.14 3.84
N LYS A 49 -8.03 4.10 3.93
CA LYS A 49 -8.50 2.76 4.30
C LYS A 49 -7.67 2.20 5.43
N PRO A 50 -7.86 2.70 6.65
CA PRO A 50 -7.08 2.19 7.77
C PRO A 50 -7.44 0.75 8.11
N ALA A 51 -6.43 -0.03 8.48
CA ALA A 51 -6.65 -1.37 8.98
C ALA A 51 -7.22 -1.32 10.40
N VAL A 52 -6.79 -0.33 11.16
CA VAL A 52 -7.22 -0.14 12.55
C VAL A 52 -7.60 1.31 12.73
N ALA A 53 -8.79 1.55 13.26
CA ALA A 53 -9.20 2.89 13.62
C ALA A 53 -8.56 3.27 14.95
N GLY A 54 -8.31 4.55 15.14
CA GLY A 54 -7.80 5.07 16.40
C GLY A 54 -6.51 5.85 16.22
N GLU A 55 -6.09 6.46 17.32
CA GLU A 55 -4.90 7.29 17.35
C GLU A 55 -3.81 6.57 18.14
N GLY A 56 -2.59 7.06 17.98
CA GLY A 56 -1.44 6.53 18.69
C GLY A 56 -0.57 5.65 17.82
N GLU A 57 0.68 5.49 18.24
CA GLU A 57 1.68 4.80 17.43
C GLU A 57 1.30 3.35 17.13
N GLU A 58 0.66 2.68 18.04
CA GLU A 58 0.27 1.29 17.83
C GLU A 58 -0.69 1.15 16.65
N SER A 59 -1.72 2.03 16.60
CA SER A 59 -2.66 2.04 15.48
C SER A 59 -1.99 2.53 14.19
N TRP A 60 -1.17 3.56 14.30
CA TRP A 60 -0.48 4.13 13.14
C TRP A 60 0.46 3.13 12.50
N ALA A 61 1.18 2.36 13.32
CA ALA A 61 2.08 1.34 12.79
C ALA A 61 1.35 0.30 11.96
N LYS A 62 0.16 -0.10 12.42
CA LYS A 62 -0.65 -1.08 11.69
C LYS A 62 -1.20 -0.52 10.38
N ASN A 63 -1.33 0.80 10.29
CA ASN A 63 -1.85 1.44 9.09
C ASN A 63 -0.76 1.73 8.05
N ARG A 64 0.49 1.80 8.46
CA ARG A 64 1.62 1.97 7.54
C ARG A 64 1.96 0.60 6.95
N ARG A 65 1.31 0.28 5.84
CA ARG A 65 1.42 -1.08 5.30
C ARG A 65 1.23 -1.11 3.78
N VAL A 66 1.57 -2.26 3.21
CA VAL A 66 1.21 -2.58 1.83
C VAL A 66 0.42 -3.89 1.88
N GLU A 67 -0.69 -3.91 1.18
CA GLU A 67 -1.52 -5.10 1.05
C GLU A 67 -1.50 -5.59 -0.38
N LEU A 68 -1.47 -6.90 -0.55
CA LEU A 68 -1.53 -7.51 -1.87
C LEU A 68 -2.94 -8.05 -2.09
N ASP A 69 -3.52 -7.67 -3.23
CA ASP A 69 -4.86 -8.11 -3.58
C ASP A 69 -4.77 -8.90 -4.89
N TYR A 70 -5.15 -10.15 -4.84
CA TYR A 70 -5.08 -11.05 -5.98
C TYR A 70 -6.40 -11.04 -6.74
N THR A 71 -6.30 -10.90 -8.06
CA THR A 71 -7.49 -10.93 -8.89
C THR A 71 -7.98 -12.36 -9.01
N ALA A 72 -9.20 -12.58 -8.56
CA ALA A 72 -9.80 -13.89 -8.65
C ALA A 72 -10.05 -14.27 -10.10
N GLY A 73 -10.05 -15.55 -10.38
CA GLY A 73 -10.30 -16.03 -11.71
C GLY A 73 -9.19 -15.74 -12.68
N ASN A 74 -8.11 -15.39 -12.18
CA ASN A 74 -6.99 -15.09 -12.96
C ASN A 74 -6.13 -16.35 -13.07
N PRO A 75 -6.27 -17.08 -14.01
CA PRO A 75 -5.27 -18.07 -14.37
C PRO A 75 -4.44 -17.47 -15.43
#